data_54888512cef59f30e0b07c47eae92c52
#
_entry.id   54888512cef59f30e0b07c47eae92c52
#
_cell.length_a   1.000
_cell.length_b   1.000
_cell.length_c   1.000
_cell.angle_alpha   90.00
_cell.angle_beta   90.00
_cell.angle_gamma   90.00
#
_symmetry.space_group_name_H-M   'P 1'
#
loop_
_entity.id
_entity.type
_entity.pdbx_description
1 polymer ?
#
loop_
_entity_poly.entity_id
_entity_poly.type
_entity_poly.pdbx_seq_one_letter_code
_entity_poly.pdbx_strand_id
1 'polypeptide(L)'
;MSSKLLFLTFLLSTILGVSASPNLREAGTVQSQQSKSSQTIAGNWEGTLKIGDLNLRLILKIETLTDGGFRAAMDSLDQPNGNNLKVDSITFENKLLRFEMKALYVVYEGTLSNDGTEIAGTFAQAGGSYRLLFRKSGVVKPQVTVQRGRVQMTACNNPNLTSAALCAKYEVFENRATKSGRKIPLNIVLLPSVNPKPVPDPLFYLAGGPGGAATAYAPEKFIDGLRRNRDVVLVDQRGTGESYPLNCPSPGSREDMRGYFGEQFPLERIKACRTELEKIADLTQYTTAIAMDDLDEVRAVLGYDRINVYGGSYGSTTSLVYLRQHGDHVRSVAVVGVAPPAAKIPLSFARGVQDSMNRLFADCAAEPACKAAYPNVAEEFKSVVAKFDNGPVEVEAGNVYTKATQKVLVTRDAFVDAIRQLLYVPNAAAALPALIHLGANGNLGPIVGTAFQVVSQIDARIARGMQLSVICAEDTPFITADDIKTTSANSFYGDARVRPTIKACSEWPHAKVPASFLDPVKSDVPVLLVSGALDPVTPPWIAETVAKTLSHSKLVVIQNATHSSYECVENLIADFIDKGTTENLDASCVEKIRRPPFTILK
;
A
#
# COMPACT_ATOMS: atom_id res chain seq x y z
N MET A 1 -54.19 0.77 1.27
CA MET A 1 -55.15 -0.16 0.65
C MET A 1 -54.34 -1.35 0.19
N SER A 2 -54.41 -2.36 0.96
CA SER A 2 -54.93 -3.72 0.75
C SER A 2 -54.07 -4.54 -0.18
N SER A 3 -53.31 -5.52 0.30
CA SER A 3 -53.70 -6.80 0.94
C SER A 3 -53.94 -7.93 -0.07
N LYS A 4 -53.22 -9.04 0.08
CA LYS A 4 -53.58 -10.47 0.11
C LYS A 4 -52.41 -11.30 -0.45
N LEU A 5 -51.65 -12.14 0.23
CA LEU A 5 -51.92 -13.37 1.03
C LEU A 5 -52.80 -14.44 0.32
N LEU A 6 -52.20 -15.61 0.03
CA LEU A 6 -52.80 -16.97 -0.04
C LEU A 6 -51.64 -17.96 -0.20
N PHE A 7 -51.29 -18.80 0.67
CA PHE A 7 -51.75 -20.08 1.31
C PHE A 7 -52.25 -21.14 0.34
N LEU A 8 -51.75 -22.32 0.51
CA LEU A 8 -52.29 -23.69 0.66
C LEU A 8 -51.47 -24.71 -0.14
N THR A 9 -50.98 -25.69 0.43
CA THR A 9 -51.22 -26.92 1.21
C THR A 9 -51.13 -28.21 0.41
N PHE A 10 -50.39 -29.16 1.02
CA PHE A 10 -50.59 -30.60 1.11
C PHE A 10 -50.95 -31.46 -0.12
N LEU A 11 -50.18 -32.56 -0.31
CA LEU A 11 -50.77 -33.89 -0.22
C LEU A 11 -49.74 -35.02 0.03
N LEU A 12 -50.04 -35.78 1.06
CA LEU A 12 -49.49 -37.10 1.41
C LEU A 12 -50.11 -38.15 0.49
N SER A 13 -49.39 -39.20 0.13
CA SER A 13 -49.97 -40.53 0.00
C SER A 13 -48.93 -41.65 0.21
N THR A 14 -49.26 -42.43 1.16
CA THR A 14 -48.78 -43.74 1.58
C THR A 14 -49.14 -44.83 0.57
N ILE A 15 -48.45 -45.98 0.61
CA ILE A 15 -48.96 -47.35 0.79
C ILE A 15 -47.85 -48.39 0.47
N LEU A 16 -47.50 -49.18 1.47
CA LEU A 16 -47.42 -50.65 1.65
C LEU A 16 -46.81 -51.48 0.50
N GLY A 17 -45.93 -52.41 0.69
CA GLY A 17 -45.62 -53.35 1.77
C GLY A 17 -45.14 -54.63 1.14
N VAL A 18 -44.39 -55.41 1.83
CA VAL A 18 -44.35 -56.86 1.93
C VAL A 18 -42.93 -57.44 2.06
N SER A 19 -42.83 -58.18 3.10
CA SER A 19 -41.77 -58.94 3.75
C SER A 19 -41.04 -59.98 2.91
N ALA A 20 -39.76 -60.22 3.25
CA ALA A 20 -39.24 -61.54 3.60
C ALA A 20 -37.80 -61.46 4.11
N SER A 21 -37.55 -61.85 5.35
CA SER A 21 -36.27 -62.32 5.88
C SER A 21 -36.16 -63.83 5.60
N PRO A 22 -35.00 -64.51 5.73
CA PRO A 22 -34.13 -64.45 6.91
C PRO A 22 -32.60 -64.73 6.71
N ASN A 23 -31.93 -64.61 7.84
CA ASN A 23 -30.70 -65.29 8.30
C ASN A 23 -29.37 -64.53 8.27
N LEU A 24 -29.04 -63.98 9.43
CA LEU A 24 -27.93 -64.21 10.35
C LEU A 24 -26.55 -64.51 9.77
N ARG A 25 -25.63 -63.55 9.92
CA ARG A 25 -24.31 -63.80 10.52
C ARG A 25 -23.83 -62.53 11.22
N GLU A 26 -23.60 -62.65 12.53
CA GLU A 26 -22.96 -61.68 13.40
C GLU A 26 -21.55 -61.35 12.87
N ALA A 27 -21.28 -60.06 12.71
CA ALA A 27 -19.91 -59.56 12.66
C ALA A 27 -19.87 -58.33 13.55
N GLY A 28 -19.06 -58.38 14.58
CA GLY A 28 -18.98 -57.44 15.69
C GLY A 28 -18.82 -55.98 15.26
N THR A 29 -19.68 -55.16 15.77
CA THR A 29 -19.58 -53.72 15.77
C THR A 29 -18.44 -53.28 16.69
N VAL A 30 -17.29 -52.95 16.10
CA VAL A 30 -16.28 -52.13 16.77
C VAL A 30 -16.88 -50.69 16.81
N GLN A 31 -17.50 -50.33 17.89
CA GLN A 31 -17.78 -48.94 18.22
C GLN A 31 -16.44 -48.21 18.37
N SER A 32 -16.01 -47.47 17.34
CA SER A 32 -15.04 -46.44 17.50
C SER A 32 -15.66 -45.34 18.39
N GLN A 33 -15.34 -45.39 19.65
CA GLN A 33 -15.50 -44.23 20.52
C GLN A 33 -14.60 -43.09 19.96
N GLN A 34 -15.17 -42.28 19.10
CA GLN A 34 -14.61 -40.93 18.88
C GLN A 34 -14.73 -40.19 20.22
N SER A 35 -13.63 -40.16 20.97
CA SER A 35 -13.45 -39.26 22.05
C SER A 35 -13.63 -37.84 21.49
N LYS A 36 -14.72 -37.15 21.84
CA LYS A 36 -14.84 -35.71 21.69
C LYS A 36 -13.76 -35.12 22.59
N SER A 37 -12.59 -34.91 22.05
CA SER A 37 -11.58 -34.03 22.65
C SER A 37 -12.22 -32.66 22.64
N SER A 38 -12.72 -32.20 23.79
CA SER A 38 -13.15 -30.82 23.99
C SER A 38 -11.88 -29.97 23.82
N GLN A 39 -11.76 -29.30 22.68
CA GLN A 39 -10.66 -28.37 22.46
C GLN A 39 -10.73 -27.28 23.53
N THR A 40 -9.78 -27.32 24.49
CA THR A 40 -9.69 -26.30 25.52
C THR A 40 -8.87 -25.11 25.00
N ILE A 41 -9.42 -23.91 25.25
CA ILE A 41 -8.71 -22.65 24.97
C ILE A 41 -7.80 -22.21 26.12
N ALA A 42 -7.77 -22.95 27.21
CA ALA A 42 -6.90 -22.62 28.35
C ALA A 42 -5.42 -22.64 27.96
N GLY A 43 -4.66 -21.71 28.53
CA GLY A 43 -3.24 -21.49 28.28
C GLY A 43 -2.91 -20.06 27.87
N ASN A 44 -1.65 -19.85 27.51
CA ASN A 44 -1.18 -18.54 27.03
C ASN A 44 -1.27 -18.47 25.50
N TRP A 45 -1.70 -17.31 25.03
CA TRP A 45 -1.88 -17.01 23.61
C TRP A 45 -1.15 -15.72 23.25
N GLU A 46 -0.18 -15.80 22.36
CA GLU A 46 0.67 -14.69 21.94
C GLU A 46 0.17 -14.09 20.64
N GLY A 47 0.12 -12.76 20.57
CA GLY A 47 -0.28 -12.02 19.36
C GLY A 47 0.43 -10.67 19.27
N THR A 48 0.50 -10.13 18.07
CA THR A 48 0.98 -8.77 17.84
C THR A 48 -0.13 -7.94 17.24
N LEU A 49 -0.58 -6.93 17.97
CA LEU A 49 -1.57 -5.97 17.53
C LEU A 49 -0.86 -4.84 16.78
N LYS A 50 -1.24 -4.63 15.53
CA LYS A 50 -0.69 -3.56 14.70
C LYS A 50 -1.69 -2.40 14.61
N ILE A 51 -1.27 -1.22 15.08
CA ILE A 51 -2.04 0.03 15.00
C ILE A 51 -1.20 1.07 14.27
N GLY A 52 -1.39 1.18 12.96
CA GLY A 52 -0.48 1.94 12.10
C GLY A 52 0.94 1.34 12.16
N ASP A 53 1.94 2.13 12.57
CA ASP A 53 3.33 1.65 12.71
C ASP A 53 3.66 1.10 14.10
N LEU A 54 2.71 1.16 15.03
CA LEU A 54 2.86 0.62 16.37
C LEU A 54 2.57 -0.88 16.36
N ASN A 55 3.53 -1.69 16.82
CA ASN A 55 3.38 -3.12 17.03
C ASN A 55 3.37 -3.37 18.54
N LEU A 56 2.23 -3.82 19.07
CA LEU A 56 2.07 -4.17 20.48
C LEU A 56 2.04 -5.69 20.62
N ARG A 57 3.04 -6.26 21.30
CA ARG A 57 3.06 -7.68 21.64
C ARG A 57 2.14 -7.93 22.82
N LEU A 58 1.17 -8.83 22.62
CA LEU A 58 0.15 -9.16 23.59
C LEU A 58 0.24 -10.62 23.98
N ILE A 59 0.01 -10.92 25.28
CA ILE A 59 -0.17 -12.29 25.77
C ILE A 59 -1.53 -12.36 26.46
N LEU A 60 -2.47 -13.12 25.88
CA LEU A 60 -3.76 -13.43 26.50
C LEU A 60 -3.60 -14.74 27.29
N LYS A 61 -3.78 -14.66 28.61
CA LYS A 61 -3.69 -15.78 29.54
C LYS A 61 -5.10 -16.24 29.89
N ILE A 62 -5.46 -17.47 29.53
CA ILE A 62 -6.80 -18.04 29.76
C ILE A 62 -6.71 -19.20 30.73
N GLU A 63 -7.52 -19.16 31.77
CA GLU A 63 -7.64 -20.21 32.78
C GLU A 63 -9.06 -20.79 32.75
N THR A 64 -9.18 -22.10 32.93
CA THR A 64 -10.48 -22.76 33.09
C THR A 64 -10.89 -22.71 34.57
N LEU A 65 -12.10 -22.30 34.83
CA LEU A 65 -12.70 -22.29 36.17
C LEU A 65 -13.33 -23.65 36.50
N THR A 66 -13.56 -23.90 37.81
CA THR A 66 -14.14 -25.16 38.32
C THR A 66 -15.57 -25.41 37.86
N ASP A 67 -16.31 -24.37 37.46
CA ASP A 67 -17.64 -24.43 36.90
C ASP A 67 -17.67 -24.65 35.37
N GLY A 68 -16.50 -24.81 34.75
CA GLY A 68 -16.36 -24.95 33.30
C GLY A 68 -16.28 -23.65 32.53
N GLY A 69 -16.39 -22.51 33.18
CA GLY A 69 -16.19 -21.19 32.59
C GLY A 69 -14.71 -20.83 32.41
N PHE A 70 -14.47 -19.61 31.94
CA PHE A 70 -13.11 -19.11 31.71
C PHE A 70 -12.85 -17.79 32.44
N ARG A 71 -11.62 -17.60 32.86
CA ARG A 71 -11.06 -16.33 33.31
C ARG A 71 -9.86 -15.99 32.47
N ALA A 72 -9.64 -14.69 32.18
CA ALA A 72 -8.48 -14.27 31.44
C ALA A 72 -7.87 -12.97 31.96
N ALA A 73 -6.59 -12.80 31.67
CA ALA A 73 -5.85 -11.55 31.80
C ALA A 73 -5.00 -11.34 30.55
N MET A 74 -4.64 -10.11 30.23
CA MET A 74 -3.80 -9.79 29.08
C MET A 74 -2.56 -9.01 29.51
N ASP A 75 -1.40 -9.37 28.97
CA ASP A 75 -0.20 -8.55 29.04
C ASP A 75 0.01 -7.80 27.73
N SER A 76 0.42 -6.54 27.80
CA SER A 76 0.94 -5.76 26.69
C SER A 76 2.42 -5.46 26.95
N LEU A 77 3.29 -6.21 26.30
CA LEU A 77 4.73 -6.25 26.63
C LEU A 77 5.48 -4.95 26.29
N ASP A 78 4.92 -4.16 25.41
CA ASP A 78 5.55 -2.94 24.88
C ASP A 78 4.98 -1.65 25.51
N GLN A 79 4.13 -1.79 26.55
CA GLN A 79 3.51 -0.66 27.24
C GLN A 79 3.89 -0.60 28.73
N PRO A 80 4.20 0.57 29.29
CA PRO A 80 4.36 0.74 30.73
C PRO A 80 3.07 0.30 31.46
N ASN A 81 3.21 -0.46 32.53
CA ASN A 81 2.10 -1.02 33.31
C ASN A 81 1.14 -1.94 32.50
N GLY A 82 1.63 -2.49 31.38
CA GLY A 82 0.86 -3.36 30.49
C GLY A 82 0.69 -4.80 31.01
N ASN A 83 1.16 -5.15 32.22
CA ASN A 83 1.09 -6.50 32.73
C ASN A 83 -0.21 -6.77 33.48
N ASN A 84 -0.76 -7.97 33.27
CA ASN A 84 -1.91 -8.51 33.98
C ASN A 84 -3.18 -7.62 33.88
N LEU A 85 -3.39 -7.01 32.71
CA LEU A 85 -4.56 -6.20 32.44
C LEU A 85 -5.81 -7.07 32.56
N LYS A 86 -6.80 -6.58 33.30
CA LYS A 86 -8.02 -7.32 33.59
C LYS A 86 -8.89 -7.50 32.37
N VAL A 87 -9.23 -8.75 32.04
CA VAL A 87 -10.35 -9.09 31.14
C VAL A 87 -11.61 -9.20 31.97
N ASP A 88 -12.62 -8.37 31.69
CA ASP A 88 -13.85 -8.29 32.49
C ASP A 88 -14.84 -9.41 32.17
N SER A 89 -14.89 -9.86 30.94
CA SER A 89 -15.70 -11.00 30.50
C SER A 89 -15.00 -11.77 29.40
N ILE A 90 -15.16 -13.09 29.40
CA ILE A 90 -14.67 -13.99 28.35
C ILE A 90 -15.69 -15.11 28.13
N THR A 91 -15.99 -15.39 26.87
CA THR A 91 -16.88 -16.49 26.43
C THR A 91 -16.22 -17.26 25.30
N PHE A 92 -16.49 -18.57 25.23
CA PHE A 92 -16.04 -19.41 24.15
C PHE A 92 -17.12 -20.42 23.79
N GLU A 93 -17.74 -20.23 22.64
CA GLU A 93 -18.83 -21.07 22.12
C GLU A 93 -18.67 -21.27 20.62
N ASN A 94 -18.90 -22.49 20.13
CA ASN A 94 -18.83 -22.81 18.71
C ASN A 94 -17.53 -22.34 18.02
N LYS A 95 -16.39 -22.47 18.72
CA LYS A 95 -15.07 -21.98 18.32
C LYS A 95 -14.92 -20.45 18.29
N LEU A 96 -15.94 -19.69 18.65
CA LEU A 96 -15.86 -18.24 18.76
C LEU A 96 -15.42 -17.86 20.17
N LEU A 97 -14.27 -17.21 20.28
CA LEU A 97 -13.80 -16.55 21.49
C LEU A 97 -14.20 -15.09 21.45
N ARG A 98 -14.85 -14.62 22.50
CA ARG A 98 -15.11 -13.20 22.71
C ARG A 98 -14.65 -12.79 24.11
N PHE A 99 -13.94 -11.66 24.20
CA PHE A 99 -13.63 -11.07 25.51
C PHE A 99 -13.77 -9.55 25.48
N GLU A 100 -13.97 -8.97 26.69
CA GLU A 100 -14.09 -7.53 26.89
C GLU A 100 -13.16 -7.05 28.01
N MET A 101 -12.59 -5.85 27.80
CA MET A 101 -11.80 -5.11 28.78
C MET A 101 -12.39 -3.69 28.91
N LYS A 102 -13.33 -3.51 29.83
CA LYS A 102 -14.16 -2.29 29.95
C LYS A 102 -13.32 -1.04 30.24
N ALA A 103 -12.30 -1.16 31.10
CA ALA A 103 -11.42 -0.05 31.44
C ALA A 103 -10.63 0.51 30.26
N LEU A 104 -10.41 -0.31 29.22
CA LEU A 104 -9.67 0.04 28.01
C LEU A 104 -10.56 0.20 26.77
N TYR A 105 -11.87 0.05 26.93
CA TYR A 105 -12.85 0.06 25.83
C TYR A 105 -12.50 -0.95 24.73
N VAL A 106 -12.03 -2.14 25.12
CA VAL A 106 -11.62 -3.21 24.22
C VAL A 106 -12.68 -4.28 24.13
N VAL A 107 -12.97 -4.71 22.90
CA VAL A 107 -13.69 -5.95 22.58
C VAL A 107 -12.87 -6.73 21.56
N TYR A 108 -12.66 -8.01 21.82
CA TYR A 108 -12.08 -8.94 20.87
C TYR A 108 -13.07 -10.04 20.53
N GLU A 109 -13.17 -10.36 19.23
CA GLU A 109 -13.89 -11.52 18.73
C GLU A 109 -13.01 -12.26 17.74
N GLY A 110 -12.81 -13.57 17.96
CA GLY A 110 -11.95 -14.39 17.11
C GLY A 110 -12.36 -15.85 17.07
N THR A 111 -12.06 -16.51 15.96
CA THR A 111 -12.42 -17.93 15.73
C THR A 111 -11.21 -18.82 15.93
N LEU A 112 -11.35 -19.86 16.74
CA LEU A 112 -10.34 -20.89 16.97
C LEU A 112 -10.19 -21.76 15.71
N SER A 113 -8.96 -21.96 15.28
CA SER A 113 -8.59 -22.85 14.18
C SER A 113 -8.98 -24.31 14.48
N ASN A 114 -9.13 -25.11 13.41
CA ASN A 114 -9.50 -26.52 13.54
C ASN A 114 -8.50 -27.35 14.36
N ASP A 115 -7.23 -26.98 14.32
CA ASP A 115 -6.14 -27.62 15.06
C ASP A 115 -5.99 -27.08 16.50
N GLY A 116 -6.77 -26.08 16.91
CA GLY A 116 -6.77 -25.54 18.26
C GLY A 116 -5.54 -24.71 18.60
N THR A 117 -4.78 -24.23 17.64
CA THR A 117 -3.49 -23.55 17.85
C THR A 117 -3.49 -22.05 17.55
N GLU A 118 -4.52 -21.54 16.85
CA GLU A 118 -4.64 -20.13 16.49
C GLU A 118 -6.05 -19.62 16.74
N ILE A 119 -6.18 -18.35 17.14
CA ILE A 119 -7.46 -17.63 17.24
C ILE A 119 -7.32 -16.38 16.40
N ALA A 120 -7.97 -16.37 15.24
CA ALA A 120 -7.95 -15.26 14.31
C ALA A 120 -9.19 -14.37 14.52
N GLY A 121 -8.99 -13.08 14.74
CA GLY A 121 -10.10 -12.21 15.07
C GLY A 121 -9.83 -10.73 14.92
N THR A 122 -10.77 -9.97 15.46
CA THR A 122 -10.80 -8.52 15.43
C THR A 122 -10.72 -7.95 16.83
N PHE A 123 -9.79 -7.04 17.04
CA PHE A 123 -9.60 -6.27 18.26
C PHE A 123 -10.15 -4.86 18.04
N ALA A 124 -11.26 -4.55 18.67
CA ALA A 124 -11.89 -3.23 18.60
C ALA A 124 -11.55 -2.41 19.84
N GLN A 125 -11.09 -1.17 19.65
CA GLN A 125 -10.78 -0.24 20.74
C GLN A 125 -11.08 1.19 20.34
N ALA A 126 -11.82 1.91 21.16
CA ALA A 126 -12.09 3.35 21.01
C ALA A 126 -12.55 3.76 19.59
N GLY A 127 -13.40 2.94 18.95
CA GLY A 127 -13.93 3.18 17.60
C GLY A 127 -13.02 2.71 16.46
N GLY A 128 -11.79 2.28 16.75
CA GLY A 128 -10.89 1.58 15.81
C GLY A 128 -11.13 0.07 15.84
N SER A 129 -10.89 -0.60 14.71
CA SER A 129 -11.02 -2.04 14.55
C SER A 129 -9.75 -2.58 13.88
N TYR A 130 -9.08 -3.52 14.54
CA TYR A 130 -7.76 -4.03 14.15
C TYR A 130 -7.79 -5.54 14.12
N ARG A 131 -7.14 -6.15 13.17
CA ARG A 131 -6.98 -7.60 13.14
C ARG A 131 -5.94 -8.03 14.17
N LEU A 132 -6.23 -9.13 14.85
CA LEU A 132 -5.32 -9.72 15.80
C LEU A 132 -5.41 -11.24 15.73
N LEU A 133 -4.28 -11.88 15.50
CA LEU A 133 -4.12 -13.32 15.53
C LEU A 133 -3.37 -13.70 16.80
N PHE A 134 -4.00 -14.50 17.65
CA PHE A 134 -3.37 -15.13 18.78
C PHE A 134 -2.91 -16.55 18.43
N ARG A 135 -1.69 -16.91 18.82
CA ARG A 135 -1.13 -18.26 18.71
C ARG A 135 -0.91 -18.84 20.10
N LYS A 136 -1.22 -20.11 20.26
CA LYS A 136 -1.02 -20.80 21.53
C LYS A 136 0.48 -20.91 21.83
N SER A 137 0.91 -20.39 22.99
CA SER A 137 2.32 -20.41 23.41
C SER A 137 2.85 -21.84 23.52
N GLY A 138 4.08 -22.07 23.08
CA GLY A 138 4.75 -23.37 23.13
C GLY A 138 4.32 -24.37 22.06
N VAL A 139 3.37 -24.03 21.19
CA VAL A 139 3.01 -24.86 20.05
C VAL A 139 3.81 -24.43 18.82
N VAL A 140 4.85 -25.16 18.51
CA VAL A 140 5.58 -24.99 17.25
C VAL A 140 4.83 -25.78 16.18
N LYS A 141 4.09 -25.07 15.30
CA LYS A 141 3.55 -25.73 14.09
C LYS A 141 4.71 -26.21 13.20
N PRO A 142 4.62 -27.41 12.62
CA PRO A 142 5.53 -27.78 11.55
C PRO A 142 5.43 -26.69 10.47
N GLN A 143 6.56 -26.07 10.16
CA GLN A 143 6.59 -25.02 9.15
C GLN A 143 6.34 -25.67 7.79
N VAL A 144 5.20 -25.38 7.17
CA VAL A 144 4.87 -25.91 5.84
C VAL A 144 5.86 -25.32 4.86
N THR A 145 6.67 -26.19 4.28
CA THR A 145 7.67 -25.82 3.28
C THR A 145 7.22 -26.35 1.93
N VAL A 146 7.24 -25.48 0.92
CA VAL A 146 6.80 -25.79 -0.45
C VAL A 146 7.93 -25.43 -1.41
N GLN A 147 8.27 -26.36 -2.30
CA GLN A 147 9.20 -26.10 -3.39
C GLN A 147 8.48 -25.35 -4.52
N ARG A 148 9.02 -24.19 -4.93
CA ARG A 148 8.60 -23.43 -6.10
C ARG A 148 9.80 -23.21 -7.01
N GLY A 149 9.81 -23.87 -8.18
CA GLY A 149 10.98 -23.88 -9.03
C GLY A 149 12.22 -24.38 -8.28
N ARG A 150 13.24 -23.52 -8.14
CA ARG A 150 14.47 -23.80 -7.37
C ARG A 150 14.47 -23.19 -5.97
N VAL A 151 13.38 -22.54 -5.57
CA VAL A 151 13.27 -21.84 -4.29
C VAL A 151 12.45 -22.67 -3.30
N GLN A 152 12.99 -22.89 -2.13
CA GLN A 152 12.26 -23.45 -1.01
C GLN A 152 11.54 -22.30 -0.28
N MET A 153 10.21 -22.31 -0.26
CA MET A 153 9.38 -21.31 0.37
C MET A 153 8.71 -21.88 1.61
N THR A 154 8.54 -21.05 2.61
CA THR A 154 7.96 -21.46 3.90
C THR A 154 6.68 -20.68 4.16
N ALA A 155 5.66 -21.34 4.69
CA ALA A 155 4.44 -20.65 5.13
C ALA A 155 4.79 -19.54 6.12
N CYS A 156 4.28 -18.35 5.86
CA CYS A 156 4.58 -17.15 6.64
C CYS A 156 3.33 -16.28 6.82
N ASN A 157 3.42 -15.36 7.76
CA ASN A 157 2.43 -14.31 7.93
C ASN A 157 3.10 -12.97 7.61
N ASN A 158 2.64 -12.31 6.58
CA ASN A 158 2.97 -10.92 6.35
C ASN A 158 1.97 -10.05 7.14
N PRO A 159 2.41 -9.14 8.00
CA PRO A 159 1.52 -8.31 8.82
C PRO A 159 0.62 -7.36 8.00
N ASN A 160 0.94 -7.17 6.73
CA ASN A 160 0.15 -6.34 5.82
C ASN A 160 -0.85 -7.16 4.97
N LEU A 161 -0.83 -8.50 5.09
CA LEU A 161 -1.65 -9.42 4.30
C LEU A 161 -2.38 -10.39 5.23
N THR A 162 -3.66 -10.62 5.01
CA THR A 162 -4.48 -11.59 5.76
C THR A 162 -4.52 -12.96 5.09
N SER A 163 -4.13 -13.03 3.82
CA SER A 163 -4.08 -14.27 3.06
C SER A 163 -2.89 -15.12 3.45
N ALA A 164 -3.07 -16.44 3.44
CA ALA A 164 -1.95 -17.38 3.58
C ALA A 164 -0.87 -17.11 2.52
N ALA A 165 0.34 -16.94 2.96
CA ALA A 165 1.49 -16.60 2.13
C ALA A 165 2.63 -17.61 2.29
N LEU A 166 3.46 -17.70 1.26
CA LEU A 166 4.73 -18.40 1.27
C LEU A 166 5.85 -17.38 1.14
N CYS A 167 6.84 -17.41 2.02
CA CYS A 167 7.97 -16.49 2.04
C CYS A 167 9.28 -17.19 1.74
N ALA A 168 10.18 -16.46 1.09
CA ALA A 168 11.57 -16.87 0.91
C ALA A 168 12.48 -15.63 0.86
N LYS A 169 13.76 -15.86 1.13
CA LYS A 169 14.85 -14.93 0.80
C LYS A 169 15.68 -15.55 -0.32
N TYR A 170 15.93 -14.77 -1.37
CA TYR A 170 16.77 -15.18 -2.48
C TYR A 170 17.96 -14.22 -2.60
N GLU A 171 19.19 -14.75 -2.61
CA GLU A 171 20.39 -13.93 -2.65
C GLU A 171 20.80 -13.60 -4.09
N VAL A 172 21.01 -12.32 -4.36
CA VAL A 172 21.61 -11.82 -5.61
C VAL A 172 22.89 -11.06 -5.32
N PHE A 173 23.78 -10.98 -6.28
CA PHE A 173 24.94 -10.10 -6.16
C PHE A 173 24.48 -8.64 -6.15
N GLU A 174 24.99 -7.83 -5.20
CA GLU A 174 24.76 -6.38 -5.19
C GLU A 174 25.28 -5.78 -6.51
N ASN A 175 26.53 -6.07 -6.89
CA ASN A 175 27.08 -5.72 -8.19
C ASN A 175 26.83 -6.86 -9.19
N ARG A 176 25.79 -6.71 -10.00
CA ARG A 176 25.41 -7.73 -11.00
C ARG A 176 26.38 -7.83 -12.18
N ALA A 177 27.10 -6.77 -12.49
CA ALA A 177 28.03 -6.76 -13.61
C ALA A 177 29.27 -7.62 -13.33
N THR A 178 29.83 -7.51 -12.12
CA THR A 178 31.01 -8.30 -11.73
C THR A 178 30.66 -9.69 -11.19
N LYS A 179 29.43 -9.89 -10.73
CA LYS A 179 28.97 -11.11 -10.03
C LYS A 179 29.95 -11.56 -8.94
N SER A 180 30.47 -10.60 -8.20
CA SER A 180 31.45 -10.81 -7.12
C SER A 180 31.20 -9.85 -5.97
N GLY A 181 31.76 -10.16 -4.78
CA GLY A 181 31.63 -9.33 -3.59
C GLY A 181 30.32 -9.60 -2.84
N ARG A 182 29.68 -8.53 -2.38
CA ARG A 182 28.48 -8.60 -1.51
C ARG A 182 27.31 -9.22 -2.26
N LYS A 183 26.61 -10.10 -1.53
CA LYS A 183 25.27 -10.54 -1.90
C LYS A 183 24.25 -9.89 -0.99
N ILE A 184 23.08 -9.59 -1.53
CA ILE A 184 21.94 -9.03 -0.80
C ILE A 184 20.74 -9.96 -0.92
N PRO A 185 19.96 -10.14 0.15
CA PRO A 185 18.74 -10.94 0.10
C PRO A 185 17.60 -10.15 -0.55
N LEU A 186 16.86 -10.79 -1.44
CA LEU A 186 15.57 -10.30 -1.94
C LEU A 186 14.45 -11.00 -1.17
N ASN A 187 13.55 -10.23 -0.60
CA ASN A 187 12.36 -10.73 0.07
C ASN A 187 11.28 -11.06 -0.94
N ILE A 188 10.83 -12.31 -0.93
CA ILE A 188 9.80 -12.82 -1.83
C ILE A 188 8.62 -13.31 -1.00
N VAL A 189 7.45 -12.78 -1.29
CA VAL A 189 6.17 -13.24 -0.74
C VAL A 189 5.30 -13.70 -1.89
N LEU A 190 4.96 -14.99 -1.89
CA LEU A 190 4.06 -15.58 -2.86
C LEU A 190 2.72 -15.85 -2.21
N LEU A 191 1.68 -15.31 -2.80
CA LEU A 191 0.28 -15.56 -2.45
C LEU A 191 -0.27 -16.60 -3.43
N PRO A 192 -0.45 -17.86 -3.00
CA PRO A 192 -0.93 -18.90 -3.88
C PRO A 192 -2.32 -18.59 -4.44
N SER A 193 -2.57 -19.01 -5.66
CA SER A 193 -3.90 -18.96 -6.27
C SER A 193 -4.96 -19.63 -5.38
N VAL A 194 -6.16 -19.07 -5.39
CA VAL A 194 -7.33 -19.73 -4.77
C VAL A 194 -7.74 -20.95 -5.57
N ASN A 195 -7.57 -20.92 -6.90
CA ASN A 195 -7.81 -22.06 -7.76
C ASN A 195 -6.70 -23.12 -7.53
N PRO A 196 -7.05 -24.38 -7.19
CA PRO A 196 -6.06 -25.44 -7.00
C PRO A 196 -5.30 -25.83 -8.27
N LYS A 197 -5.76 -25.37 -9.42
CA LYS A 197 -5.09 -25.52 -10.72
C LYS A 197 -4.83 -24.11 -11.31
N PRO A 198 -3.83 -23.39 -10.80
CA PRO A 198 -3.54 -22.03 -11.27
C PRO A 198 -3.06 -22.04 -12.72
N VAL A 199 -3.34 -20.96 -13.42
CA VAL A 199 -2.70 -20.68 -14.71
C VAL A 199 -1.21 -20.41 -14.50
N PRO A 200 -0.34 -20.75 -15.48
CA PRO A 200 1.12 -20.74 -15.27
C PRO A 200 1.76 -19.34 -15.36
N ASP A 201 0.97 -18.29 -15.52
CA ASP A 201 1.40 -16.90 -15.69
C ASP A 201 1.03 -16.05 -14.46
N PRO A 202 1.87 -16.02 -13.40
CA PRO A 202 1.60 -15.28 -12.18
C PRO A 202 1.54 -13.78 -12.41
N LEU A 203 1.03 -13.05 -11.43
CA LEU A 203 1.12 -11.61 -11.36
C LEU A 203 2.28 -11.19 -10.46
N PHE A 204 3.16 -10.33 -10.96
CA PHE A 204 4.19 -9.64 -10.17
C PHE A 204 3.75 -8.19 -9.92
N TYR A 205 3.66 -7.81 -8.65
CA TYR A 205 3.30 -6.45 -8.24
C TYR A 205 4.54 -5.62 -7.95
N LEU A 206 4.62 -4.43 -8.54
CA LEU A 206 5.73 -3.48 -8.41
C LEU A 206 5.26 -2.22 -7.67
N ALA A 207 5.90 -1.96 -6.53
CA ALA A 207 5.53 -0.83 -5.68
C ALA A 207 5.98 0.52 -6.25
N GLY A 208 5.27 1.57 -5.83
CA GLY A 208 5.61 2.96 -6.12
C GLY A 208 6.75 3.52 -5.25
N GLY A 209 6.95 4.81 -5.33
CA GLY A 209 7.98 5.53 -4.59
C GLY A 209 8.76 6.49 -5.49
N PRO A 210 10.02 6.20 -5.90
CA PRO A 210 10.85 5.02 -5.57
C PRO A 210 11.07 4.83 -4.07
N GLY A 211 11.45 3.60 -3.69
CA GLY A 211 11.76 3.24 -2.31
C GLY A 211 10.63 2.55 -1.54
N GLY A 212 9.46 2.33 -2.15
CA GLY A 212 8.37 1.54 -1.58
C GLY A 212 8.61 0.04 -1.67
N ALA A 213 8.23 -0.70 -0.62
CA ALA A 213 8.28 -2.15 -0.59
C ALA A 213 6.99 -2.77 -1.14
N ALA A 214 7.09 -3.78 -2.01
CA ALA A 214 5.91 -4.45 -2.57
C ALA A 214 5.04 -5.07 -1.46
N THR A 215 5.66 -5.64 -0.45
CA THR A 215 4.98 -6.29 0.69
C THR A 215 4.27 -5.30 1.63
N ALA A 216 4.61 -4.00 1.58
CA ALA A 216 4.01 -2.95 2.40
C ALA A 216 2.92 -2.13 1.67
N TYR A 217 2.96 -2.12 0.34
CA TYR A 217 2.06 -1.28 -0.48
C TYR A 217 0.94 -2.05 -1.17
N ALA A 218 1.06 -3.38 -1.28
CA ALA A 218 0.08 -4.19 -1.97
C ALA A 218 -1.30 -4.11 -1.29
N PRO A 219 -2.35 -3.61 -1.95
CA PRO A 219 -3.68 -3.50 -1.37
C PRO A 219 -4.33 -4.88 -1.26
N GLU A 220 -4.61 -5.33 -0.05
CA GLU A 220 -5.06 -6.70 0.22
C GLU A 220 -6.30 -7.12 -0.58
N LYS A 221 -7.37 -6.31 -0.57
CA LYS A 221 -8.61 -6.63 -1.32
C LYS A 221 -8.37 -6.80 -2.81
N PHE A 222 -7.50 -5.96 -3.37
CA PHE A 222 -7.14 -6.01 -4.77
C PHE A 222 -6.37 -7.29 -5.09
N ILE A 223 -5.40 -7.63 -4.25
CA ILE A 223 -4.60 -8.85 -4.41
C ILE A 223 -5.47 -10.09 -4.33
N ASP A 224 -6.43 -10.16 -3.42
CA ASP A 224 -7.37 -11.27 -3.31
C ASP A 224 -8.24 -11.42 -4.58
N GLY A 225 -8.58 -10.33 -5.24
CA GLY A 225 -9.23 -10.34 -6.55
C GLY A 225 -8.36 -10.96 -7.64
N LEU A 226 -7.08 -10.64 -7.66
CA LEU A 226 -6.12 -11.08 -8.68
C LEU A 226 -5.66 -12.54 -8.51
N ARG A 227 -5.65 -13.07 -7.29
CA ARG A 227 -5.21 -14.45 -7.00
C ARG A 227 -6.26 -15.54 -7.26
N ARG A 228 -7.40 -15.20 -7.86
CA ARG A 228 -8.46 -16.19 -8.16
C ARG A 228 -7.94 -17.35 -8.99
N ASN A 229 -7.19 -17.07 -10.06
CA ASN A 229 -6.74 -18.07 -11.03
C ASN A 229 -5.23 -18.18 -11.14
N ARG A 230 -4.46 -17.29 -10.51
CA ARG A 230 -3.00 -17.23 -10.64
C ARG A 230 -2.32 -16.89 -9.32
N ASP A 231 -1.07 -17.28 -9.18
CA ASP A 231 -0.24 -16.84 -8.06
C ASP A 231 0.01 -15.33 -8.16
N VAL A 232 0.11 -14.65 -7.02
CA VAL A 232 0.57 -13.27 -6.94
C VAL A 232 1.90 -13.25 -6.22
N VAL A 233 2.92 -12.63 -6.83
CA VAL A 233 4.27 -12.57 -6.30
C VAL A 233 4.61 -11.12 -5.96
N LEU A 234 5.00 -10.90 -4.71
CA LEU A 234 5.48 -9.62 -4.20
C LEU A 234 6.98 -9.78 -3.96
N VAL A 235 7.78 -8.98 -4.66
CA VAL A 235 9.22 -8.91 -4.42
C VAL A 235 9.54 -7.51 -3.95
N ASP A 236 10.05 -7.39 -2.73
CA ASP A 236 10.63 -6.12 -2.32
C ASP A 236 11.86 -5.87 -3.18
N GLN A 237 11.90 -4.75 -3.90
CA GLN A 237 13.05 -4.40 -4.72
C GLN A 237 14.28 -4.20 -3.83
N ARG A 238 15.49 -4.41 -4.40
CA ARG A 238 16.74 -4.11 -3.70
C ARG A 238 16.69 -2.74 -3.03
N GLY A 239 17.11 -2.64 -1.79
CA GLY A 239 17.10 -1.41 -1.02
C GLY A 239 15.77 -1.03 -0.39
N THR A 240 14.73 -1.89 -0.48
CA THR A 240 13.40 -1.64 0.10
C THR A 240 12.94 -2.77 1.02
N GLY A 241 11.97 -2.47 1.90
CA GLY A 241 11.30 -3.45 2.73
C GLY A 241 12.26 -4.36 3.49
N GLU A 242 12.18 -5.66 3.20
CA GLU A 242 13.09 -6.66 3.76
C GLU A 242 14.17 -7.12 2.75
N SER A 243 14.32 -6.40 1.64
CA SER A 243 15.35 -6.62 0.62
C SER A 243 16.53 -5.67 0.79
N TYR A 244 17.22 -5.78 1.94
CA TYR A 244 18.39 -4.97 2.28
C TYR A 244 18.10 -3.46 2.27
N PRO A 245 17.18 -2.95 3.12
CA PRO A 245 16.63 -1.61 3.02
C PRO A 245 17.66 -0.51 3.23
N LEU A 246 17.65 0.49 2.35
CA LEU A 246 18.45 1.71 2.44
C LEU A 246 17.64 2.82 3.12
N ASN A 247 17.38 2.68 4.41
CA ASN A 247 16.60 3.64 5.19
C ASN A 247 17.47 4.78 5.70
N CYS A 248 17.00 6.02 5.53
CA CYS A 248 17.52 7.18 6.25
C CYS A 248 16.61 7.52 7.44
N PRO A 249 17.14 8.18 8.47
CA PRO A 249 16.30 8.68 9.55
C PRO A 249 15.20 9.63 9.03
N SER A 250 13.97 9.46 9.51
CA SER A 250 12.84 10.31 9.17
C SER A 250 13.07 11.77 9.58
N PRO A 251 12.52 12.77 8.87
CA PRO A 251 12.70 14.19 9.23
C PRO A 251 12.02 14.57 10.55
N GLY A 252 11.02 13.81 10.99
CA GLY A 252 10.27 13.99 12.21
C GLY A 252 9.77 12.67 12.76
N SER A 253 8.80 12.74 13.68
CA SER A 253 8.12 11.56 14.22
C SER A 253 6.60 11.82 14.32
N ARG A 254 5.84 10.84 14.79
CA ARG A 254 4.41 11.03 15.10
C ARG A 254 4.19 12.04 16.22
N GLU A 255 5.16 12.16 17.13
CA GLU A 255 5.13 13.09 18.26
C GLU A 255 5.63 14.48 17.88
N ASP A 256 6.50 14.59 16.86
CA ASP A 256 7.12 15.84 16.42
C ASP A 256 7.00 16.05 14.90
N MET A 257 6.10 16.97 14.51
CA MET A 257 5.85 17.27 13.11
C MET A 257 6.84 18.29 12.51
N ARG A 258 7.65 18.98 13.31
CA ARG A 258 8.44 20.15 12.89
C ARG A 258 9.38 19.85 11.73
N GLY A 259 10.03 18.68 11.75
CA GLY A 259 10.98 18.29 10.71
C GLY A 259 10.37 18.08 9.33
N TYR A 260 9.06 17.87 9.22
CA TYR A 260 8.38 17.65 7.93
C TYR A 260 8.11 18.94 7.14
N PHE A 261 8.18 20.10 7.79
CA PHE A 261 7.81 21.38 7.19
C PHE A 261 8.97 22.37 7.02
N GLY A 262 10.18 21.93 7.36
CA GLY A 262 11.41 22.68 7.16
C GLY A 262 12.00 22.54 5.75
N GLU A 263 13.34 22.63 5.65
CA GLU A 263 14.06 22.41 4.40
C GLU A 263 13.84 20.96 3.92
N GLN A 264 13.47 20.80 2.65
CA GLN A 264 13.44 19.49 2.00
C GLN A 264 14.88 19.04 1.73
N PHE A 265 15.24 17.82 2.12
CA PHE A 265 16.58 17.27 1.95
C PHE A 265 17.72 18.14 2.51
N PRO A 266 17.75 18.46 3.82
CA PRO A 266 18.85 19.20 4.43
C PRO A 266 20.17 18.46 4.17
N LEU A 267 21.20 19.16 3.62
CA LEU A 267 22.44 18.51 3.17
C LEU A 267 23.15 17.75 4.28
N GLU A 268 23.16 18.26 5.50
CA GLU A 268 23.82 17.58 6.62
C GLU A 268 23.16 16.23 6.95
N ARG A 269 21.82 16.15 6.80
CA ARG A 269 21.10 14.88 6.96
C ARG A 269 21.37 13.92 5.81
N ILE A 270 21.47 14.44 4.57
CA ILE A 270 21.83 13.65 3.38
C ILE A 270 23.23 13.05 3.54
N LYS A 271 24.22 13.86 3.93
CA LYS A 271 25.61 13.42 4.19
C LYS A 271 25.68 12.39 5.31
N ALA A 272 24.98 12.63 6.42
CA ALA A 272 24.94 11.70 7.54
C ALA A 272 24.34 10.35 7.12
N CYS A 273 23.20 10.35 6.43
CA CYS A 273 22.59 9.12 5.93
C CYS A 273 23.50 8.38 4.93
N ARG A 274 24.08 9.10 3.96
CA ARG A 274 25.07 8.57 3.03
C ARG A 274 26.20 7.85 3.78
N THR A 275 26.84 8.52 4.74
CA THR A 275 27.96 7.98 5.51
C THR A 275 27.62 6.66 6.20
N GLU A 276 26.40 6.53 6.73
CA GLU A 276 25.96 5.29 7.37
C GLU A 276 25.66 4.19 6.33
N LEU A 277 25.01 4.53 5.22
CA LEU A 277 24.66 3.54 4.21
C LEU A 277 25.87 3.06 3.39
N GLU A 278 26.87 3.89 3.13
CA GLU A 278 28.11 3.47 2.44
C GLU A 278 28.91 2.41 3.23
N LYS A 279 28.70 2.29 4.54
CA LYS A 279 29.29 1.21 5.35
C LYS A 279 28.74 -0.17 4.99
N ILE A 280 27.50 -0.21 4.53
CA ILE A 280 26.77 -1.45 4.29
C ILE A 280 26.44 -1.70 2.82
N ALA A 281 26.41 -0.69 1.95
CA ALA A 281 25.96 -0.80 0.57
C ALA A 281 26.84 -0.01 -0.40
N ASP A 282 26.91 -0.46 -1.65
CA ASP A 282 27.35 0.35 -2.79
C ASP A 282 26.14 1.06 -3.40
N LEU A 283 25.92 2.32 -3.03
CA LEU A 283 24.74 3.09 -3.41
C LEU A 283 24.58 3.27 -4.93
N THR A 284 25.64 3.02 -5.70
CA THR A 284 25.61 3.07 -7.17
C THR A 284 24.95 1.83 -7.81
N GLN A 285 24.67 0.78 -7.02
CA GLN A 285 24.09 -0.47 -7.52
C GLN A 285 22.55 -0.52 -7.38
N TYR A 286 21.93 0.59 -6.97
CA TYR A 286 20.48 0.62 -6.69
C TYR A 286 19.74 1.45 -7.75
N THR A 287 19.74 0.94 -9.01
CA THR A 287 19.00 1.52 -10.13
C THR A 287 17.79 0.67 -10.52
N THR A 288 16.86 1.26 -11.24
CA THR A 288 15.68 0.57 -11.78
C THR A 288 16.09 -0.60 -12.69
N ALA A 289 17.03 -0.38 -13.58
CA ALA A 289 17.48 -1.42 -14.53
C ALA A 289 18.05 -2.64 -13.79
N ILE A 290 18.90 -2.43 -12.78
CA ILE A 290 19.45 -3.52 -11.96
C ILE A 290 18.36 -4.23 -11.16
N ALA A 291 17.41 -3.49 -10.60
CA ALA A 291 16.29 -4.07 -9.87
C ALA A 291 15.37 -4.93 -10.76
N MET A 292 15.23 -4.59 -12.04
CA MET A 292 14.44 -5.39 -12.98
C MET A 292 15.17 -6.66 -13.42
N ASP A 293 16.50 -6.66 -13.50
CA ASP A 293 17.29 -7.87 -13.69
C ASP A 293 17.16 -8.82 -12.46
N ASP A 294 17.10 -8.28 -11.24
CA ASP A 294 16.81 -9.08 -10.04
C ASP A 294 15.43 -9.73 -10.13
N LEU A 295 14.44 -8.97 -10.57
CA LEU A 295 13.07 -9.44 -10.68
C LEU A 295 12.95 -10.60 -11.69
N ASP A 296 13.65 -10.49 -12.83
CA ASP A 296 13.68 -11.56 -13.83
C ASP A 296 14.39 -12.80 -13.33
N GLU A 297 15.46 -12.65 -12.55
CA GLU A 297 16.11 -13.78 -11.91
C GLU A 297 15.17 -14.48 -10.89
N VAL A 298 14.41 -13.70 -10.10
CA VAL A 298 13.37 -14.24 -9.20
C VAL A 298 12.29 -14.99 -9.99
N ARG A 299 11.79 -14.44 -11.10
CA ARG A 299 10.86 -15.14 -12.01
C ARG A 299 11.42 -16.49 -12.42
N ALA A 300 12.65 -16.51 -12.91
CA ALA A 300 13.29 -17.71 -13.44
C ALA A 300 13.54 -18.78 -12.36
N VAL A 301 13.98 -18.39 -11.15
CA VAL A 301 14.22 -19.34 -10.06
C VAL A 301 12.93 -19.90 -9.47
N LEU A 302 11.83 -19.14 -9.52
CA LEU A 302 10.49 -19.60 -9.15
C LEU A 302 9.87 -20.54 -10.21
N GLY A 303 10.47 -20.64 -11.40
CA GLY A 303 10.06 -21.55 -12.48
C GLY A 303 8.95 -21.00 -13.38
N TYR A 304 8.75 -19.68 -13.41
CA TYR A 304 7.77 -19.07 -14.29
C TYR A 304 8.39 -18.69 -15.64
N ASP A 305 7.76 -19.09 -16.74
CA ASP A 305 8.17 -18.74 -18.11
C ASP A 305 7.80 -17.30 -18.45
N ARG A 306 6.53 -16.95 -18.30
CA ARG A 306 5.99 -15.60 -18.55
C ARG A 306 5.19 -15.13 -17.35
N ILE A 307 5.20 -13.81 -17.13
CA ILE A 307 4.49 -13.16 -16.03
C ILE A 307 3.58 -12.05 -16.53
N ASN A 308 2.58 -11.71 -15.73
CA ASN A 308 1.87 -10.46 -15.81
C ASN A 308 2.51 -9.46 -14.83
N VAL A 309 2.59 -8.21 -15.20
CA VAL A 309 3.19 -7.16 -14.37
C VAL A 309 2.14 -6.10 -14.04
N TYR A 310 2.04 -5.74 -12.77
CA TYR A 310 1.22 -4.61 -12.33
C TYR A 310 2.06 -3.63 -11.52
N GLY A 311 2.06 -2.36 -11.92
CA GLY A 311 2.80 -1.31 -11.23
C GLY A 311 2.03 0.00 -11.11
N GLY A 312 2.17 0.66 -9.95
CA GLY A 312 1.60 1.98 -9.69
C GLY A 312 2.67 3.04 -9.45
N SER A 313 2.48 4.27 -9.97
CA SER A 313 3.43 5.37 -9.78
C SER A 313 4.84 4.98 -10.27
N TYR A 314 5.90 5.08 -9.45
CA TYR A 314 7.23 4.54 -9.80
C TYR A 314 7.17 3.05 -10.20
N GLY A 315 6.22 2.28 -9.68
CA GLY A 315 5.98 0.91 -10.14
C GLY A 315 5.64 0.84 -11.63
N SER A 316 5.07 1.89 -12.22
CA SER A 316 4.87 1.97 -13.67
C SER A 316 6.17 2.20 -14.43
N THR A 317 7.11 2.99 -13.88
CA THR A 317 8.47 3.13 -14.43
C THR A 317 9.18 1.78 -14.47
N THR A 318 9.18 1.05 -13.33
CA THR A 318 9.79 -0.27 -13.24
C THR A 318 9.13 -1.28 -14.17
N SER A 319 7.80 -1.25 -14.30
CA SER A 319 7.06 -2.11 -15.25
C SER A 319 7.47 -1.87 -16.70
N LEU A 320 7.61 -0.60 -17.10
CA LEU A 320 8.03 -0.22 -18.45
C LEU A 320 9.52 -0.58 -18.70
N VAL A 321 10.39 -0.40 -17.70
CA VAL A 321 11.79 -0.82 -17.79
C VAL A 321 11.90 -2.34 -17.88
N TYR A 322 11.14 -3.09 -17.07
CA TYR A 322 11.08 -4.55 -17.16
C TYR A 322 10.58 -5.01 -18.54
N LEU A 323 9.53 -4.40 -19.06
CA LEU A 323 9.02 -4.68 -20.39
C LEU A 323 10.07 -4.45 -21.49
N ARG A 324 10.89 -3.42 -21.36
CA ARG A 324 11.99 -3.13 -22.31
C ARG A 324 13.13 -4.15 -22.21
N GLN A 325 13.51 -4.57 -20.99
CA GLN A 325 14.65 -5.45 -20.77
C GLN A 325 14.30 -6.93 -20.96
N HIS A 326 13.09 -7.33 -20.55
CA HIS A 326 12.65 -8.72 -20.42
C HIS A 326 11.28 -8.97 -21.07
N GLY A 327 10.95 -8.24 -22.15
CA GLY A 327 9.64 -8.31 -22.81
C GLY A 327 9.21 -9.70 -23.24
N ASP A 328 10.16 -10.57 -23.62
CA ASP A 328 9.88 -11.97 -23.99
C ASP A 328 9.28 -12.78 -22.83
N HIS A 329 9.56 -12.38 -21.60
CA HIS A 329 9.01 -12.99 -20.38
C HIS A 329 7.71 -12.33 -19.90
N VAL A 330 7.18 -11.35 -20.64
CA VAL A 330 5.97 -10.62 -20.25
C VAL A 330 4.78 -11.10 -21.07
N ARG A 331 3.66 -11.41 -20.39
CA ARG A 331 2.37 -11.72 -21.04
C ARG A 331 1.51 -10.46 -21.16
N SER A 332 1.42 -9.66 -20.11
CA SER A 332 0.68 -8.40 -20.10
C SER A 332 1.22 -7.43 -19.03
N VAL A 333 0.98 -6.14 -19.22
CA VAL A 333 1.37 -5.09 -18.27
C VAL A 333 0.17 -4.21 -17.95
N ALA A 334 -0.13 -4.01 -16.67
CA ALA A 334 -1.09 -3.01 -16.21
C ALA A 334 -0.36 -1.94 -15.39
N VAL A 335 -0.55 -0.67 -15.71
CA VAL A 335 0.08 0.43 -14.97
C VAL A 335 -0.92 1.52 -14.62
N VAL A 336 -0.81 2.02 -13.38
CA VAL A 336 -1.67 3.08 -12.85
C VAL A 336 -0.81 4.26 -12.39
N GLY A 337 -1.19 5.49 -12.74
CA GLY A 337 -0.34 6.65 -12.44
C GLY A 337 0.97 6.55 -13.21
N VAL A 338 0.88 6.66 -14.53
CA VAL A 338 1.95 6.30 -15.47
C VAL A 338 3.10 7.31 -15.44
N ALA A 339 4.29 6.84 -15.13
CA ALA A 339 5.55 7.60 -15.12
C ALA A 339 6.62 6.88 -15.95
N PRO A 340 6.81 7.20 -17.24
CA PRO A 340 7.92 6.64 -18.02
C PRO A 340 9.26 7.22 -17.56
N PRO A 341 10.39 6.55 -17.84
CA PRO A 341 11.72 7.10 -17.56
C PRO A 341 11.93 8.53 -18.08
N ALA A 342 11.35 8.86 -19.24
CA ALA A 342 11.43 10.19 -19.85
C ALA A 342 10.71 11.30 -19.07
N ALA A 343 9.90 10.98 -18.06
CA ALA A 343 9.18 11.98 -17.26
C ALA A 343 10.10 12.84 -16.38
N LYS A 344 11.33 12.37 -16.10
CA LYS A 344 12.33 13.08 -15.28
C LYS A 344 11.72 13.58 -13.97
N ILE A 345 11.20 12.67 -13.16
CA ILE A 345 10.56 13.00 -11.89
C ILE A 345 11.61 13.59 -10.91
N PRO A 346 11.42 14.78 -10.27
CA PRO A 346 10.13 15.47 -10.05
C PRO A 346 9.85 16.68 -10.98
N LEU A 347 10.45 16.75 -12.16
CA LEU A 347 10.31 17.90 -13.06
C LEU A 347 8.83 18.17 -13.45
N SER A 348 8.07 17.09 -13.71
CA SER A 348 6.66 17.18 -14.11
C SER A 348 5.72 17.73 -13.03
N PHE A 349 6.15 17.77 -11.77
CA PHE A 349 5.29 18.15 -10.64
C PHE A 349 4.78 19.60 -10.74
N ALA A 350 5.60 20.55 -11.20
CA ALA A 350 5.20 21.95 -11.28
C ALA A 350 3.93 22.11 -12.13
N ARG A 351 3.91 21.53 -13.33
CA ARG A 351 2.75 21.57 -14.22
C ARG A 351 1.60 20.72 -13.67
N GLY A 352 1.85 19.47 -13.24
CA GLY A 352 0.80 18.57 -12.78
C GLY A 352 0.05 19.10 -11.55
N VAL A 353 0.78 19.67 -10.58
CA VAL A 353 0.17 20.27 -9.38
C VAL A 353 -0.66 21.51 -9.74
N GLN A 354 -0.18 22.35 -10.67
CA GLN A 354 -0.93 23.51 -11.13
C GLN A 354 -2.22 23.09 -11.85
N ASP A 355 -2.14 22.11 -12.75
CA ASP A 355 -3.29 21.59 -13.50
C ASP A 355 -4.34 21.00 -12.53
N SER A 356 -3.91 20.20 -11.55
CA SER A 356 -4.80 19.62 -10.53
C SER A 356 -5.46 20.68 -9.67
N MET A 357 -4.72 21.73 -9.28
CA MET A 357 -5.27 22.83 -8.49
C MET A 357 -6.27 23.66 -9.28
N ASN A 358 -5.95 24.00 -10.54
CA ASN A 358 -6.87 24.71 -11.45
C ASN A 358 -8.19 23.93 -11.62
N ARG A 359 -8.09 22.61 -11.79
CA ARG A 359 -9.26 21.75 -11.89
C ARG A 359 -10.06 21.71 -10.58
N LEU A 360 -9.41 21.65 -9.43
CA LEU A 360 -10.08 21.69 -8.12
C LEU A 360 -10.88 22.99 -7.96
N PHE A 361 -10.32 24.14 -8.35
CA PHE A 361 -11.02 25.42 -8.31
C PHE A 361 -12.21 25.47 -9.26
N ALA A 362 -12.04 24.96 -10.49
CA ALA A 362 -13.13 24.88 -11.46
C ALA A 362 -14.28 24.00 -10.97
N ASP A 363 -13.96 22.86 -10.37
CA ASP A 363 -14.96 21.94 -9.84
C ASP A 363 -15.68 22.50 -8.61
N CYS A 364 -14.98 23.25 -7.72
CA CYS A 364 -15.59 23.97 -6.60
C CYS A 364 -16.54 25.07 -7.11
N ALA A 365 -16.12 25.84 -8.13
CA ALA A 365 -16.98 26.87 -8.75
C ALA A 365 -18.21 26.28 -9.46
N ALA A 366 -18.15 25.03 -9.92
CA ALA A 366 -19.27 24.32 -10.54
C ALA A 366 -20.24 23.70 -9.52
N GLU A 367 -19.77 23.37 -8.30
CA GLU A 367 -20.61 22.78 -7.24
C GLU A 367 -21.29 23.91 -6.42
N PRO A 368 -22.63 24.02 -6.41
CA PRO A 368 -23.34 25.14 -5.77
C PRO A 368 -22.96 25.38 -4.31
N ALA A 369 -22.81 24.32 -3.50
CA ALA A 369 -22.49 24.43 -2.09
C ALA A 369 -21.05 24.96 -1.88
N CYS A 370 -20.07 24.46 -2.66
CA CYS A 370 -18.68 24.92 -2.58
C CYS A 370 -18.54 26.37 -3.06
N LYS A 371 -19.18 26.70 -4.19
CA LYS A 371 -19.20 28.07 -4.73
C LYS A 371 -19.79 29.08 -3.75
N ALA A 372 -20.87 28.71 -3.05
CA ALA A 372 -21.50 29.59 -2.07
C ALA A 372 -20.64 29.79 -0.82
N ALA A 373 -19.96 28.71 -0.36
CA ALA A 373 -19.11 28.77 0.83
C ALA A 373 -17.75 29.43 0.56
N TYR A 374 -17.17 29.19 -0.63
CA TYR A 374 -15.79 29.63 -0.98
C TYR A 374 -15.74 30.31 -2.35
N PRO A 375 -16.43 31.45 -2.55
CA PRO A 375 -16.57 32.08 -3.88
C PRO A 375 -15.25 32.57 -4.47
N ASN A 376 -14.26 32.84 -3.63
CA ASN A 376 -12.96 33.40 -4.00
C ASN A 376 -11.78 32.47 -3.71
N VAL A 377 -12.00 31.15 -3.63
CA VAL A 377 -10.98 30.17 -3.16
C VAL A 377 -9.67 30.23 -3.96
N ALA A 378 -9.71 30.53 -5.26
CA ALA A 378 -8.50 30.68 -6.07
C ALA A 378 -7.65 31.89 -5.68
N GLU A 379 -8.28 33.03 -5.39
CA GLU A 379 -7.59 34.23 -4.93
C GLU A 379 -7.13 34.10 -3.47
N GLU A 380 -7.95 33.45 -2.64
CA GLU A 380 -7.56 33.10 -1.26
C GLU A 380 -6.32 32.21 -1.27
N PHE A 381 -6.23 31.23 -2.17
CA PHE A 381 -5.04 30.38 -2.30
C PHE A 381 -3.78 31.19 -2.66
N LYS A 382 -3.89 32.11 -3.62
CA LYS A 382 -2.77 33.02 -3.96
C LYS A 382 -2.32 33.82 -2.75
N SER A 383 -3.26 34.36 -1.98
CA SER A 383 -2.95 35.12 -0.76
C SER A 383 -2.28 34.26 0.31
N VAL A 384 -2.67 32.97 0.43
CA VAL A 384 -2.05 32.02 1.35
C VAL A 384 -0.61 31.71 0.94
N VAL A 385 -0.36 31.46 -0.35
CA VAL A 385 1.01 31.20 -0.86
C VAL A 385 1.90 32.44 -0.67
N ALA A 386 1.38 33.64 -0.93
CA ALA A 386 2.11 34.89 -0.79
C ALA A 386 2.59 35.19 0.66
N LYS A 387 1.96 34.58 1.69
CA LYS A 387 2.44 34.70 3.08
C LYS A 387 3.88 34.18 3.26
N PHE A 388 4.34 33.32 2.37
CA PHE A 388 5.66 32.69 2.40
C PHE A 388 6.71 33.43 1.55
N ASP A 389 6.36 34.51 0.86
CA ASP A 389 7.29 35.24 -0.02
C ASP A 389 8.40 35.97 0.77
N ASN A 390 8.15 36.30 2.03
CA ASN A 390 9.11 36.93 2.92
C ASN A 390 9.88 35.95 3.83
N GLY A 391 9.80 34.65 3.57
CA GLY A 391 10.48 33.61 4.33
C GLY A 391 9.53 32.64 5.03
N PRO A 392 10.07 31.75 5.87
CA PRO A 392 9.28 30.78 6.59
C PRO A 392 8.27 31.42 7.55
N VAL A 393 7.11 30.78 7.70
CA VAL A 393 6.00 31.23 8.57
C VAL A 393 5.88 30.29 9.77
N GLU A 394 5.84 30.86 10.98
CA GLU A 394 5.51 30.09 12.19
C GLU A 394 4.00 29.82 12.23
N VAL A 395 3.62 28.54 12.34
CA VAL A 395 2.23 28.07 12.35
C VAL A 395 1.99 27.25 13.61
N GLU A 396 0.95 27.58 14.36
CA GLU A 396 0.43 26.70 15.42
C GLU A 396 -0.51 25.66 14.79
N ALA A 397 -0.10 24.39 14.84
CA ALA A 397 -0.84 23.29 14.22
C ALA A 397 -1.12 22.17 15.22
N GLY A 398 -2.32 21.60 15.16
CA GLY A 398 -2.69 20.42 15.93
C GLY A 398 -2.03 19.16 15.37
N ASN A 399 -1.31 18.43 16.22
CA ASN A 399 -0.77 17.14 15.88
C ASN A 399 -1.90 16.09 15.91
N VAL A 400 -2.16 15.44 14.77
CA VAL A 400 -3.29 14.51 14.61
C VAL A 400 -3.14 13.23 15.43
N TYR A 401 -1.90 12.87 15.82
CA TYR A 401 -1.62 11.66 16.61
C TYR A 401 -1.68 11.94 18.12
N THR A 402 -1.01 12.99 18.59
CA THR A 402 -0.89 13.32 20.02
C THR A 402 -1.98 14.25 20.54
N LYS A 403 -2.73 14.91 19.64
CA LYS A 403 -3.71 15.95 19.92
C LYS A 403 -3.12 17.25 20.51
N ALA A 404 -1.79 17.30 20.67
CA ALA A 404 -1.10 18.50 21.16
C ALA A 404 -0.97 19.54 20.04
N THR A 405 -0.99 20.81 20.40
CA THR A 405 -0.63 21.92 19.49
C THR A 405 0.89 22.08 19.48
N GLN A 406 1.45 22.23 18.29
CA GLN A 406 2.88 22.46 18.09
C GLN A 406 3.10 23.72 17.25
N LYS A 407 4.16 24.47 17.58
CA LYS A 407 4.68 25.54 16.76
C LYS A 407 5.61 24.96 15.71
N VAL A 408 5.29 25.19 14.45
CA VAL A 408 5.99 24.64 13.28
C VAL A 408 6.45 25.78 12.40
N LEU A 409 7.75 25.84 12.12
CA LEU A 409 8.29 26.78 11.15
C LEU A 409 8.16 26.16 9.75
N VAL A 410 7.26 26.68 8.94
CA VAL A 410 6.89 26.14 7.63
C VAL A 410 7.60 26.93 6.53
N THR A 411 8.43 26.27 5.73
CA THR A 411 9.04 26.90 4.54
C THR A 411 8.06 26.90 3.37
N ARG A 412 8.25 27.82 2.39
CA ARG A 412 7.43 27.88 1.19
C ARG A 412 7.45 26.54 0.42
N ASP A 413 8.63 25.98 0.22
CA ASP A 413 8.80 24.74 -0.53
C ASP A 413 8.08 23.56 0.17
N ALA A 414 8.17 23.47 1.50
CA ALA A 414 7.45 22.45 2.27
C ALA A 414 5.93 22.67 2.23
N PHE A 415 5.46 23.92 2.25
CA PHE A 415 4.04 24.25 2.16
C PHE A 415 3.44 23.82 0.82
N VAL A 416 4.06 24.24 -0.30
CA VAL A 416 3.52 23.88 -1.63
C VAL A 416 3.65 22.37 -1.92
N ASP A 417 4.69 21.70 -1.38
CA ASP A 417 4.80 20.24 -1.46
C ASP A 417 3.75 19.53 -0.60
N ALA A 418 3.39 20.07 0.56
CA ALA A 418 2.28 19.60 1.37
C ALA A 418 0.94 19.70 0.60
N ILE A 419 0.67 20.81 -0.09
CA ILE A 419 -0.50 20.94 -0.97
C ILE A 419 -0.51 19.86 -2.06
N ARG A 420 0.63 19.62 -2.71
CA ARG A 420 0.77 18.51 -3.69
C ARG A 420 0.35 17.18 -3.08
N GLN A 421 0.81 16.88 -1.86
CA GLN A 421 0.51 15.62 -1.19
C GLN A 421 -0.95 15.53 -0.74
N LEU A 422 -1.59 16.62 -0.35
CA LEU A 422 -3.04 16.65 -0.09
C LEU A 422 -3.86 16.32 -1.35
N LEU A 423 -3.40 16.75 -2.52
CA LEU A 423 -4.04 16.44 -3.81
C LEU A 423 -3.97 14.94 -4.19
N TYR A 424 -3.06 14.14 -3.59
CA TYR A 424 -3.03 12.69 -3.79
C TYR A 424 -4.26 11.99 -3.22
N VAL A 425 -4.77 12.50 -2.09
CA VAL A 425 -5.79 11.81 -1.29
C VAL A 425 -7.16 12.43 -1.57
N PRO A 426 -8.13 11.68 -2.13
CA PRO A 426 -9.41 12.25 -2.55
C PRO A 426 -10.13 13.07 -1.49
N ASN A 427 -10.20 12.57 -0.24
CA ASN A 427 -10.86 13.28 0.86
C ASN A 427 -10.08 14.54 1.30
N ALA A 428 -8.74 14.49 1.30
CA ALA A 428 -7.91 15.64 1.62
C ALA A 428 -8.02 16.72 0.52
N ALA A 429 -8.04 16.32 -0.74
CA ALA A 429 -8.28 17.22 -1.86
C ALA A 429 -9.67 17.89 -1.78
N ALA A 430 -10.72 17.13 -1.40
CA ALA A 430 -12.06 17.69 -1.20
C ALA A 430 -12.15 18.67 -0.01
N ALA A 431 -11.25 18.58 0.95
CA ALA A 431 -11.18 19.52 2.07
C ALA A 431 -10.38 20.80 1.76
N LEU A 432 -9.58 20.82 0.67
CA LEU A 432 -8.70 21.94 0.36
C LEU A 432 -9.41 23.30 0.27
N PRO A 433 -10.60 23.45 -0.36
CA PRO A 433 -11.27 24.75 -0.38
C PRO A 433 -11.54 25.32 1.03
N ALA A 434 -12.01 24.47 1.94
CA ALA A 434 -12.24 24.86 3.34
C ALA A 434 -10.93 25.21 4.07
N LEU A 435 -9.90 24.41 3.89
CA LEU A 435 -8.58 24.63 4.49
C LEU A 435 -7.91 25.91 3.97
N ILE A 436 -8.03 26.19 2.67
CA ILE A 436 -7.53 27.42 2.03
C ILE A 436 -8.26 28.63 2.60
N HIS A 437 -9.58 28.57 2.73
CA HIS A 437 -10.38 29.65 3.30
C HIS A 437 -9.97 29.98 4.74
N LEU A 438 -9.75 28.96 5.59
CA LEU A 438 -9.21 29.16 6.94
C LEU A 438 -7.82 29.81 6.91
N GLY A 439 -6.94 29.36 6.01
CA GLY A 439 -5.59 29.90 5.86
C GLY A 439 -5.56 31.34 5.39
N ALA A 440 -6.45 31.73 4.48
CA ALA A 440 -6.61 33.11 4.01
C ALA A 440 -7.03 34.04 5.17
N ASN A 441 -7.89 33.54 6.06
CA ASN A 441 -8.35 34.23 7.27
C ASN A 441 -7.36 34.13 8.45
N GLY A 442 -6.10 33.75 8.21
CA GLY A 442 -5.02 33.76 9.19
C GLY A 442 -4.80 32.43 9.95
N ASN A 443 -5.63 31.41 9.74
CA ASN A 443 -5.49 30.13 10.42
C ASN A 443 -4.93 29.03 9.47
N LEU A 444 -3.59 28.91 9.41
CA LEU A 444 -2.87 27.90 8.63
C LEU A 444 -2.78 26.54 9.34
N GLY A 445 -3.07 26.47 10.64
CA GLY A 445 -2.93 25.26 11.45
C GLY A 445 -3.64 24.04 10.87
N PRO A 446 -4.90 24.12 10.41
CA PRO A 446 -5.63 23.00 9.83
C PRO A 446 -4.99 22.44 8.54
N ILE A 447 -4.41 23.29 7.67
CA ILE A 447 -3.68 22.81 6.47
C ILE A 447 -2.46 22.02 6.91
N VAL A 448 -1.64 22.56 7.82
CA VAL A 448 -0.41 21.93 8.30
C VAL A 448 -0.72 20.62 9.03
N GLY A 449 -1.72 20.60 9.91
CA GLY A 449 -2.12 19.38 10.62
C GLY A 449 -2.64 18.27 9.71
N THR A 450 -3.45 18.61 8.70
CA THR A 450 -3.94 17.64 7.71
C THR A 450 -2.80 17.15 6.82
N ALA A 451 -1.92 18.04 6.38
CA ALA A 451 -0.75 17.69 5.59
C ALA A 451 0.21 16.78 6.37
N PHE A 452 0.42 17.04 7.66
CA PHE A 452 1.26 16.19 8.51
C PHE A 452 0.80 14.73 8.51
N GLN A 453 -0.50 14.47 8.58
CA GLN A 453 -1.04 13.12 8.53
C GLN A 453 -0.63 12.40 7.24
N VAL A 454 -0.76 13.07 6.09
CA VAL A 454 -0.44 12.48 4.78
C VAL A 454 1.06 12.31 4.60
N VAL A 455 1.83 13.38 4.87
CA VAL A 455 3.30 13.41 4.67
C VAL A 455 3.99 12.35 5.52
N SER A 456 3.63 12.24 6.81
CA SER A 456 4.25 11.27 7.72
C SER A 456 3.94 9.82 7.34
N GLN A 457 2.73 9.54 6.85
CA GLN A 457 2.36 8.20 6.38
C GLN A 457 3.10 7.79 5.10
N ILE A 458 3.32 8.73 4.18
CA ILE A 458 4.11 8.49 2.97
C ILE A 458 5.58 8.27 3.33
N ASP A 459 6.15 9.15 4.17
CA ASP A 459 7.57 9.07 4.56
C ASP A 459 7.90 7.74 5.25
N ALA A 460 7.03 7.27 6.14
CA ALA A 460 7.22 6.01 6.86
C ALA A 460 7.30 4.75 5.97
N ARG A 461 6.88 4.85 4.70
CA ARG A 461 6.85 3.73 3.75
C ARG A 461 7.96 3.78 2.71
N ILE A 462 8.81 4.83 2.72
CA ILE A 462 9.82 5.07 1.69
C ILE A 462 11.23 4.84 2.25
N ALA A 463 11.95 3.88 1.71
CA ALA A 463 13.39 3.74 1.91
C ALA A 463 14.12 4.90 1.20
N ARG A 464 14.40 5.95 1.96
CA ARG A 464 14.90 7.24 1.43
C ARG A 464 16.22 7.12 0.71
N GLY A 465 17.13 6.27 1.18
CA GLY A 465 18.40 6.02 0.49
C GLY A 465 18.21 5.38 -0.87
N MET A 466 17.30 4.39 -0.98
CA MET A 466 16.92 3.82 -2.28
C MET A 466 16.28 4.86 -3.18
N GLN A 467 15.39 5.70 -2.66
CA GLN A 467 14.78 6.78 -3.43
C GLN A 467 15.82 7.73 -4.02
N LEU A 468 16.79 8.16 -3.21
CA LEU A 468 17.88 9.03 -3.67
C LEU A 468 18.75 8.35 -4.70
N SER A 469 19.12 7.07 -4.50
CA SER A 469 19.96 6.34 -5.48
C SER A 469 19.31 6.26 -6.86
N VAL A 470 17.97 6.05 -6.92
CA VAL A 470 17.22 6.04 -8.19
C VAL A 470 17.15 7.45 -8.80
N ILE A 471 16.62 8.42 -8.06
CA ILE A 471 16.35 9.77 -8.60
C ILE A 471 17.66 10.46 -9.01
N CYS A 472 18.73 10.28 -8.25
CA CYS A 472 20.03 10.87 -8.55
C CYS A 472 20.74 10.21 -9.74
N ALA A 473 20.42 8.96 -10.06
CA ALA A 473 20.96 8.26 -11.23
C ALA A 473 20.12 8.48 -12.49
N GLU A 474 18.80 8.47 -12.36
CA GLU A 474 17.88 8.26 -13.48
C GLU A 474 17.09 9.51 -13.90
N ASP A 475 16.95 10.51 -13.01
CA ASP A 475 16.17 11.72 -13.26
C ASP A 475 17.05 12.98 -13.28
N THR A 476 17.71 13.31 -12.17
CA THR A 476 18.39 14.60 -12.01
C THR A 476 19.52 14.87 -12.99
N PRO A 477 20.32 13.88 -13.45
CA PRO A 477 21.38 14.13 -14.44
C PRO A 477 20.86 14.60 -15.80
N PHE A 478 19.57 14.37 -16.08
CA PHE A 478 18.94 14.71 -17.35
C PHE A 478 18.05 15.95 -17.26
N ILE A 479 17.97 16.61 -16.10
CA ILE A 479 17.21 17.85 -15.91
C ILE A 479 18.11 19.05 -16.17
N THR A 480 17.76 19.85 -17.17
CA THR A 480 18.49 21.08 -17.52
C THR A 480 17.89 22.31 -16.83
N ALA A 481 18.67 23.41 -16.78
CA ALA A 481 18.16 24.68 -16.27
C ALA A 481 16.97 25.22 -17.10
N ASP A 482 16.97 24.97 -18.41
CA ASP A 482 15.88 25.34 -19.30
C ASP A 482 14.62 24.49 -19.05
N ASP A 483 14.78 23.20 -18.78
CA ASP A 483 13.66 22.33 -18.35
C ASP A 483 13.00 22.91 -17.09
N ILE A 484 13.79 23.26 -16.07
CA ILE A 484 13.28 23.85 -14.81
C ILE A 484 12.55 25.15 -15.10
N LYS A 485 13.19 26.07 -15.81
CA LYS A 485 12.60 27.38 -16.16
C LYS A 485 11.27 27.23 -16.88
N THR A 486 11.20 26.34 -17.88
CA THR A 486 10.00 26.13 -18.69
C THR A 486 8.86 25.51 -17.88
N THR A 487 9.16 24.46 -17.08
CA THR A 487 8.12 23.75 -16.32
C THR A 487 7.66 24.48 -15.09
N SER A 488 8.50 25.32 -14.48
CA SER A 488 8.15 26.13 -13.30
C SER A 488 7.41 27.42 -13.67
N ALA A 489 7.48 27.86 -14.92
CA ALA A 489 6.78 29.03 -15.38
C ALA A 489 5.26 28.90 -15.17
N ASN A 490 4.63 29.92 -14.60
CA ASN A 490 3.19 29.96 -14.34
C ASN A 490 2.66 28.88 -13.36
N SER A 491 3.53 28.30 -12.51
CA SER A 491 3.13 27.38 -11.46
C SER A 491 3.41 27.95 -10.08
N PHE A 492 2.42 27.89 -9.19
CA PHE A 492 2.62 28.26 -7.78
C PHE A 492 3.62 27.31 -7.09
N TYR A 493 3.75 26.09 -7.60
CA TYR A 493 4.68 25.10 -7.08
C TYR A 493 6.15 25.45 -7.41
N GLY A 494 6.38 26.04 -8.59
CA GLY A 494 7.70 26.43 -9.02
C GLY A 494 8.68 25.24 -9.09
N ASP A 495 9.91 25.47 -8.60
CA ASP A 495 10.98 24.48 -8.53
C ASP A 495 11.14 23.84 -7.14
N ALA A 496 10.11 23.96 -6.28
CA ALA A 496 10.13 23.58 -4.88
C ALA A 496 10.61 22.15 -4.59
N ARG A 497 10.45 21.22 -5.54
CA ARG A 497 10.95 19.85 -5.39
C ARG A 497 12.20 19.57 -6.21
N VAL A 498 12.31 20.16 -7.40
CA VAL A 498 13.43 19.90 -8.32
C VAL A 498 14.74 20.41 -7.74
N ARG A 499 14.78 21.68 -7.32
CA ARG A 499 15.99 22.31 -6.79
C ARG A 499 16.55 21.62 -5.54
N PRO A 500 15.76 21.35 -4.48
CA PRO A 500 16.26 20.59 -3.33
C PRO A 500 16.72 19.16 -3.68
N THR A 501 16.06 18.52 -4.64
CA THR A 501 16.45 17.17 -5.11
C THR A 501 17.81 17.22 -5.82
N ILE A 502 18.03 18.16 -6.76
CA ILE A 502 19.34 18.32 -7.44
C ILE A 502 20.43 18.62 -6.41
N LYS A 503 20.15 19.49 -5.43
CA LYS A 503 21.08 19.81 -4.35
C LYS A 503 21.44 18.56 -3.52
N ALA A 504 20.45 17.72 -3.17
CA ALA A 504 20.71 16.45 -2.47
C ALA A 504 21.55 15.50 -3.31
N CYS A 505 21.26 15.40 -4.61
CA CYS A 505 21.98 14.52 -5.54
C CYS A 505 23.43 14.95 -5.79
N SER A 506 23.82 16.20 -5.57
CA SER A 506 25.22 16.62 -5.62
C SER A 506 26.08 15.98 -4.52
N GLU A 507 25.45 15.50 -3.45
CA GLU A 507 26.13 14.84 -2.32
C GLU A 507 25.88 13.33 -2.28
N TRP A 508 24.99 12.79 -3.14
CA TRP A 508 24.60 11.37 -3.13
C TRP A 508 25.33 10.58 -4.21
N PRO A 509 26.06 9.49 -3.88
CA PRO A 509 26.68 8.62 -4.88
C PRO A 509 25.60 7.96 -5.74
N HIS A 510 25.78 7.97 -7.05
CA HIS A 510 24.80 7.40 -7.96
C HIS A 510 25.45 6.78 -9.20
N ALA A 511 24.75 5.83 -9.80
CA ALA A 511 25.19 5.21 -11.05
C ALA A 511 25.20 6.21 -12.21
N LYS A 512 26.05 5.95 -13.19
CA LYS A 512 25.96 6.61 -14.50
C LYS A 512 25.00 5.81 -15.38
N VAL A 513 23.83 6.37 -15.62
CA VAL A 513 22.80 5.79 -16.49
C VAL A 513 22.93 6.39 -17.88
N PRO A 514 22.90 5.59 -18.97
CA PRO A 514 23.01 6.11 -20.33
C PRO A 514 21.77 6.93 -20.72
N ALA A 515 21.94 7.91 -21.62
CA ALA A 515 20.83 8.75 -22.10
C ALA A 515 19.71 7.92 -22.75
N SER A 516 20.02 6.76 -23.33
CA SER A 516 19.04 5.82 -23.87
C SER A 516 18.09 5.23 -22.84
N PHE A 517 18.36 5.40 -21.54
CA PHE A 517 17.42 5.07 -20.48
C PHE A 517 16.10 5.86 -20.61
N LEU A 518 16.18 7.09 -21.12
CA LEU A 518 15.01 7.94 -21.36
C LEU A 518 14.27 7.61 -22.67
N ASP A 519 14.80 6.73 -23.52
CA ASP A 519 14.14 6.38 -24.78
C ASP A 519 12.76 5.78 -24.51
N PRO A 520 11.78 6.09 -25.37
CA PRO A 520 10.44 5.52 -25.26
C PRO A 520 10.44 4.01 -25.33
N VAL A 521 9.70 3.37 -24.45
CA VAL A 521 9.51 1.91 -24.48
C VAL A 521 8.61 1.55 -25.64
N LYS A 522 9.06 0.61 -26.50
CA LYS A 522 8.30 0.06 -27.63
C LYS A 522 8.05 -1.41 -27.36
N SER A 523 6.82 -1.87 -27.54
CA SER A 523 6.46 -3.27 -27.34
C SER A 523 5.11 -3.59 -28.01
N ASP A 524 4.97 -4.86 -28.41
CA ASP A 524 3.72 -5.44 -28.89
C ASP A 524 2.98 -6.23 -27.78
N VAL A 525 3.53 -6.28 -26.57
CA VAL A 525 2.85 -6.84 -25.39
C VAL A 525 1.63 -5.98 -25.06
N PRO A 526 0.47 -6.58 -24.74
CA PRO A 526 -0.71 -5.83 -24.29
C PRO A 526 -0.44 -5.01 -23.04
N VAL A 527 -0.75 -3.70 -23.09
CA VAL A 527 -0.54 -2.77 -21.96
C VAL A 527 -1.81 -1.99 -21.64
N LEU A 528 -2.29 -2.11 -20.41
CA LEU A 528 -3.34 -1.26 -19.87
C LEU A 528 -2.71 -0.08 -19.11
N LEU A 529 -2.99 1.13 -19.58
CA LEU A 529 -2.56 2.39 -18.96
C LEU A 529 -3.75 3.04 -18.26
N VAL A 530 -3.64 3.36 -16.99
CA VAL A 530 -4.70 4.04 -16.24
C VAL A 530 -4.15 5.32 -15.61
N SER A 531 -4.86 6.44 -15.80
CA SER A 531 -4.44 7.74 -15.26
C SER A 531 -5.63 8.54 -14.73
N GLY A 532 -5.45 9.18 -13.58
CA GLY A 532 -6.43 10.10 -13.01
C GLY A 532 -6.30 11.50 -13.57
N ALA A 533 -7.41 12.15 -13.99
CA ALA A 533 -7.37 13.51 -14.49
C ALA A 533 -7.09 14.57 -13.40
N LEU A 534 -7.18 14.20 -12.13
CA LEU A 534 -6.86 15.04 -10.97
C LEU A 534 -5.50 14.67 -10.34
N ASP A 535 -4.70 13.82 -11.01
CA ASP A 535 -3.41 13.37 -10.49
C ASP A 535 -2.35 14.49 -10.59
N PRO A 536 -1.79 14.95 -9.46
CA PRO A 536 -0.85 16.07 -9.47
C PRO A 536 0.58 15.68 -9.91
N VAL A 537 0.89 14.40 -10.08
CA VAL A 537 2.27 13.95 -10.34
C VAL A 537 2.42 13.11 -11.60
N THR A 538 1.41 12.30 -11.93
CA THR A 538 1.37 11.46 -13.14
C THR A 538 0.09 11.69 -13.93
N PRO A 539 -0.16 12.94 -14.37
CA PRO A 539 -1.36 13.31 -15.08
C PRO A 539 -1.47 12.63 -16.46
N PRO A 540 -2.68 12.59 -17.08
CA PRO A 540 -2.94 11.84 -18.30
C PRO A 540 -2.03 12.18 -19.47
N TRP A 541 -1.59 13.43 -19.62
CA TRP A 541 -0.70 13.84 -20.72
C TRP A 541 0.66 13.10 -20.69
N ILE A 542 1.11 12.60 -19.53
CA ILE A 542 2.28 11.73 -19.45
C ILE A 542 1.95 10.35 -20.02
N ALA A 543 0.84 9.74 -19.59
CA ALA A 543 0.39 8.43 -20.09
C ALA A 543 0.12 8.42 -21.61
N GLU A 544 -0.39 9.52 -22.15
CA GLU A 544 -0.61 9.70 -23.60
C GLU A 544 0.69 9.59 -24.40
N THR A 545 1.83 10.04 -23.85
CA THR A 545 3.13 9.89 -24.51
C THR A 545 3.57 8.43 -24.58
N VAL A 546 3.29 7.65 -23.54
CA VAL A 546 3.60 6.22 -23.47
C VAL A 546 2.72 5.42 -24.41
N ALA A 547 1.42 5.73 -24.46
CA ALA A 547 0.47 5.03 -25.33
C ALA A 547 0.86 5.10 -26.83
N LYS A 548 1.54 6.16 -27.27
CA LYS A 548 1.95 6.34 -28.67
C LYS A 548 3.00 5.34 -29.15
N THR A 549 3.71 4.68 -28.24
CA THR A 549 4.84 3.80 -28.57
C THR A 549 4.58 2.33 -28.26
N LEU A 550 3.38 2.01 -27.75
CA LEU A 550 2.92 0.66 -27.40
C LEU A 550 1.78 0.26 -28.33
N SER A 551 2.03 -0.65 -29.27
CA SER A 551 1.09 -1.00 -30.36
C SER A 551 -0.22 -1.60 -29.87
N HIS A 552 -0.22 -2.36 -28.76
CA HIS A 552 -1.39 -3.00 -28.16
C HIS A 552 -1.73 -2.39 -26.80
N SER A 553 -1.78 -1.05 -26.73
CA SER A 553 -2.13 -0.36 -25.48
C SER A 553 -3.56 0.18 -25.48
N LYS A 554 -4.13 0.26 -24.27
CA LYS A 554 -5.38 0.98 -23.99
C LYS A 554 -5.15 1.96 -22.86
N LEU A 555 -5.35 3.25 -23.12
CA LEU A 555 -5.33 4.30 -22.10
C LEU A 555 -6.75 4.54 -21.59
N VAL A 556 -6.92 4.45 -20.26
CA VAL A 556 -8.15 4.77 -19.54
C VAL A 556 -7.88 5.99 -18.67
N VAL A 557 -8.55 7.09 -18.96
CA VAL A 557 -8.48 8.34 -18.16
C VAL A 557 -9.71 8.46 -17.29
N ILE A 558 -9.50 8.57 -15.98
CA ILE A 558 -10.56 8.66 -14.99
C ILE A 558 -10.74 10.11 -14.58
N GLN A 559 -11.83 10.74 -15.01
CA GLN A 559 -12.05 12.19 -14.88
C GLN A 559 -12.03 12.73 -13.44
N ASN A 560 -12.47 11.93 -12.46
CA ASN A 560 -12.60 12.33 -11.06
C ASN A 560 -11.62 11.61 -10.13
N ALA A 561 -10.55 11.01 -10.66
CA ALA A 561 -9.54 10.31 -9.88
C ALA A 561 -8.28 11.16 -9.67
N THR A 562 -7.75 11.08 -8.45
CA THR A 562 -6.43 11.57 -8.06
C THR A 562 -5.38 10.47 -8.24
N HIS A 563 -4.23 10.57 -7.55
CA HIS A 563 -3.20 9.53 -7.51
C HIS A 563 -3.58 8.36 -6.57
N SER A 564 -4.74 7.76 -6.80
CA SER A 564 -5.33 6.75 -5.92
C SER A 564 -5.91 5.57 -6.71
N SER A 565 -6.04 4.42 -6.05
CA SER A 565 -6.73 3.25 -6.61
C SER A 565 -8.23 3.30 -6.31
N TYR A 566 -9.02 2.63 -7.15
CA TYR A 566 -10.48 2.52 -7.05
C TYR A 566 -10.90 1.08 -7.37
N GLU A 567 -11.86 0.53 -6.64
CA GLU A 567 -12.34 -0.85 -6.81
C GLU A 567 -12.72 -1.20 -8.26
N CYS A 568 -13.34 -0.26 -8.97
CA CYS A 568 -13.64 -0.41 -10.40
C CYS A 568 -12.35 -0.63 -11.24
N VAL A 569 -11.27 0.11 -10.94
CA VAL A 569 -9.98 -0.02 -11.63
C VAL A 569 -9.32 -1.35 -11.31
N GLU A 570 -9.43 -1.80 -10.06
CA GLU A 570 -8.92 -3.09 -9.61
C GLU A 570 -9.57 -4.25 -10.37
N ASN A 571 -10.89 -4.19 -10.55
CA ASN A 571 -11.63 -5.17 -11.35
C ASN A 571 -11.26 -5.10 -12.84
N LEU A 572 -11.12 -3.90 -13.40
CA LEU A 572 -10.67 -3.69 -14.78
C LEU A 572 -9.28 -4.29 -15.04
N ILE A 573 -8.35 -4.12 -14.10
CA ILE A 573 -7.01 -4.71 -14.18
C ILE A 573 -7.09 -6.25 -14.10
N ALA A 574 -7.90 -6.79 -13.21
CA ALA A 574 -8.10 -8.22 -13.08
C ALA A 574 -8.64 -8.83 -14.38
N ASP A 575 -9.66 -8.21 -14.97
CA ASP A 575 -10.25 -8.63 -16.25
C ASP A 575 -9.24 -8.54 -17.41
N PHE A 576 -8.45 -7.48 -17.45
CA PHE A 576 -7.39 -7.31 -18.45
C PHE A 576 -6.34 -8.42 -18.33
N ILE A 577 -5.85 -8.70 -17.10
CA ILE A 577 -4.86 -9.72 -16.85
C ILE A 577 -5.42 -11.12 -17.20
N ASP A 578 -6.67 -11.41 -16.89
CA ASP A 578 -7.30 -12.68 -17.24
C ASP A 578 -7.43 -12.84 -18.77
N LYS A 579 -7.87 -11.82 -19.49
CA LYS A 579 -7.98 -11.84 -20.94
C LYS A 579 -6.62 -11.84 -21.65
N GLY A 580 -5.63 -11.10 -21.13
CA GLY A 580 -4.32 -10.90 -21.75
C GLY A 580 -4.36 -10.07 -23.04
N THR A 581 -5.41 -9.27 -23.22
CA THR A 581 -5.59 -8.36 -24.37
C THR A 581 -6.34 -7.11 -23.96
N THR A 582 -6.09 -6.00 -24.64
CA THR A 582 -6.83 -4.74 -24.46
C THR A 582 -8.10 -4.66 -25.31
N GLU A 583 -8.31 -5.64 -26.22
CA GLU A 583 -9.47 -5.71 -27.07
C GLU A 583 -10.74 -6.02 -26.28
N ASN A 584 -11.82 -5.31 -26.57
CA ASN A 584 -13.13 -5.48 -25.92
C ASN A 584 -13.08 -5.41 -24.38
N LEU A 585 -12.10 -4.68 -23.85
CA LEU A 585 -12.00 -4.42 -22.41
C LEU A 585 -13.00 -3.32 -22.03
N ASP A 586 -14.01 -3.66 -21.24
CA ASP A 586 -15.03 -2.72 -20.76
C ASP A 586 -14.47 -1.88 -19.59
N ALA A 587 -14.29 -0.60 -19.85
CA ALA A 587 -13.86 0.38 -18.87
C ALA A 587 -15.00 1.34 -18.44
N SER A 588 -16.26 1.06 -18.78
CA SER A 588 -17.40 1.96 -18.51
C SER A 588 -17.62 2.26 -17.03
N CYS A 589 -17.16 1.37 -16.15
CA CYS A 589 -17.27 1.57 -14.71
C CYS A 589 -16.54 2.84 -14.21
N VAL A 590 -15.50 3.30 -14.90
CA VAL A 590 -14.74 4.50 -14.49
C VAL A 590 -15.57 5.79 -14.62
N GLU A 591 -16.59 5.78 -15.48
CA GLU A 591 -17.51 6.91 -15.65
C GLU A 591 -18.39 7.15 -14.42
N LYS A 592 -18.50 6.15 -13.54
CA LYS A 592 -19.26 6.22 -12.27
C LYS A 592 -18.42 6.76 -11.12
N ILE A 593 -17.11 6.87 -11.26
CA ILE A 593 -16.23 7.40 -10.22
C ILE A 593 -16.53 8.88 -10.05
N ARG A 594 -16.78 9.27 -8.79
CA ARG A 594 -17.05 10.65 -8.40
C ARG A 594 -16.01 11.10 -7.39
N ARG A 595 -15.69 12.39 -7.43
CA ARG A 595 -14.95 13.03 -6.34
C ARG A 595 -15.81 12.99 -5.06
N PRO A 596 -15.19 12.83 -3.87
CA PRO A 596 -15.88 13.13 -2.63
C PRO A 596 -16.45 14.57 -2.66
N PRO A 597 -17.63 14.83 -2.06
CA PRO A 597 -18.17 16.17 -1.97
C PRO A 597 -17.21 17.09 -1.23
N PHE A 598 -17.19 18.38 -1.60
CA PHE A 598 -16.34 19.35 -0.91
C PHE A 598 -16.76 19.53 0.55
N THR A 599 -15.79 19.67 1.43
CA THR A 599 -16.04 19.98 2.83
C THR A 599 -16.54 21.41 2.97
N ILE A 600 -17.72 21.59 3.59
CA ILE A 600 -18.30 22.90 3.88
C ILE A 600 -18.19 23.14 5.39
N LEU A 601 -17.52 24.23 5.78
CA LEU A 601 -17.50 24.69 7.17
C LEU A 601 -18.89 25.20 7.57
N LYS A 602 -19.35 24.80 8.74
CA LYS A 602 -20.63 25.26 9.32
C LYS A 602 -20.44 26.54 10.12
#